data_a47903e2d208f8d12915df043e67d354
#
_entry.id   a47903e2d208f8d12915df043e67d354
#
_cell.length_a   1.000
_cell.length_b   1.000
_cell.length_c   1.000
_cell.angle_alpha   90.00
_cell.angle_beta   90.00
_cell.angle_gamma   90.00
#
_symmetry.space_group_name_H-M   'P 1'
#
loop_
_entity.id
_entity.type
_entity.pdbx_description
1 polymer ?
#
loop_
_entity_poly.entity_id
_entity_poly.type
_entity_poly.pdbx_seq_one_letter_code
_entity_poly.pdbx_strand_id
1 'polypeptide(L)'
;MKLISWNVNGLRALHRKELFYPFLDKYQPDILCMQETKSHIEQLSKDIVEIPGYTSYFESGIRKGYSGVAIYSKTQPKSIQTGFQIDDIYDREGRIQIADYNDFILVNIYFPNGGSGEDRLSYKLKFYEALLQYLENIDYTHKNIIITGDVNTAHTEIDLARPKENQKVSGFLPEERAWLDKLTQQYDFIDTLRMFTKEGELYTWWDMKTRARDRNVGWRIDYFFVSQSLKDKVKNAYILTEVYGSDHCPVVLELEI
;
A
#
# COMPACT_ATOMS: atom_id res chain seq x y z
N MET A 1 11.05 -2.34 -14.93
CA MET A 1 9.64 -2.10 -14.61
C MET A 1 9.55 -1.16 -13.41
N LYS A 2 8.66 -0.15 -13.44
CA LYS A 2 8.45 0.81 -12.35
C LYS A 2 7.06 0.62 -11.74
N LEU A 3 6.99 0.27 -10.47
CA LEU A 3 5.76 0.19 -9.69
C LEU A 3 5.68 1.40 -8.74
N ILE A 4 4.48 1.98 -8.62
CA ILE A 4 4.22 3.05 -7.66
C ILE A 4 3.01 2.65 -6.81
N SER A 5 3.10 2.88 -5.51
CA SER A 5 1.97 2.71 -4.59
C SER A 5 1.66 4.03 -3.91
N TRP A 6 0.38 4.39 -3.85
CA TRP A 6 -0.07 5.66 -3.30
C TRP A 6 -1.45 5.56 -2.63
N ASN A 7 -1.52 5.78 -1.34
CA ASN A 7 -2.78 6.08 -0.68
C ASN A 7 -3.21 7.50 -1.07
N VAL A 8 -4.27 7.60 -1.87
CA VAL A 8 -4.72 8.86 -2.45
C VAL A 8 -5.74 9.61 -1.60
N ASN A 9 -6.19 9.01 -0.51
CA ASN A 9 -7.20 9.57 0.40
C ASN A 9 -8.41 10.17 -0.34
N GLY A 10 -8.83 9.48 -1.41
CA GLY A 10 -9.97 9.84 -2.26
C GLY A 10 -9.57 10.21 -3.69
N LEU A 11 -9.72 9.25 -4.61
CA LEU A 11 -9.35 9.41 -6.03
C LEU A 11 -10.10 10.55 -6.72
N ARG A 12 -11.41 10.69 -6.47
CA ARG A 12 -12.20 11.83 -7.00
C ARG A 12 -11.71 13.18 -6.50
N ALA A 13 -11.22 13.25 -5.27
CA ALA A 13 -10.66 14.49 -4.72
C ALA A 13 -9.33 14.84 -5.36
N LEU A 14 -8.47 13.84 -5.59
CA LEU A 14 -7.20 14.00 -6.29
C LEU A 14 -7.41 14.48 -7.73
N HIS A 15 -8.37 13.87 -8.44
CA HIS A 15 -8.73 14.26 -9.81
C HIS A 15 -9.27 15.70 -9.87
N ARG A 16 -10.18 16.10 -8.98
CA ARG A 16 -10.72 17.48 -8.93
C ARG A 16 -9.66 18.54 -8.62
N LYS A 17 -8.56 18.15 -7.99
CA LYS A 17 -7.39 19.03 -7.76
C LYS A 17 -6.47 19.10 -8.97
N GLU A 18 -6.82 18.41 -10.06
CA GLU A 18 -6.01 18.34 -11.30
C GLU A 18 -4.58 17.80 -11.07
N LEU A 19 -4.41 16.90 -10.08
CA LEU A 19 -3.09 16.36 -9.70
C LEU A 19 -2.86 14.96 -10.26
N PHE A 20 -3.92 14.24 -10.64
CA PHE A 20 -3.81 12.84 -11.05
C PHE A 20 -3.08 12.67 -12.39
N TYR A 21 -3.48 13.41 -13.44
CA TYR A 21 -2.84 13.33 -14.75
C TYR A 21 -1.40 13.87 -14.76
N PRO A 22 -1.09 15.04 -14.17
CA PRO A 22 0.29 15.50 -14.07
C PRO A 22 1.20 14.50 -13.34
N PHE A 23 0.66 13.77 -12.36
CA PHE A 23 1.39 12.70 -11.70
C PHE A 23 1.69 11.54 -12.67
N LEU A 24 0.70 11.04 -13.40
CA LEU A 24 0.88 9.97 -14.37
C LEU A 24 1.85 10.38 -15.49
N ASP A 25 1.73 11.57 -16.02
CA ASP A 25 2.58 12.10 -17.10
C ASP A 25 4.04 12.23 -16.64
N LYS A 26 4.24 12.69 -15.41
CA LYS A 26 5.59 12.90 -14.87
C LYS A 26 6.30 11.59 -14.54
N TYR A 27 5.61 10.67 -13.85
CA TYR A 27 6.25 9.48 -13.29
C TYR A 27 6.11 8.24 -14.15
N GLN A 28 5.09 8.17 -15.01
CA GLN A 28 4.83 7.11 -15.99
C GLN A 28 5.02 5.68 -15.43
N PRO A 29 4.35 5.33 -14.31
CA PRO A 29 4.49 3.99 -13.74
C PRO A 29 4.07 2.92 -14.76
N ASP A 30 4.71 1.76 -14.71
CA ASP A 30 4.21 0.59 -15.43
C ASP A 30 3.00 -0.01 -14.72
N ILE A 31 3.02 0.04 -13.38
CA ILE A 31 1.90 -0.33 -12.52
C ILE A 31 1.75 0.73 -11.42
N LEU A 32 0.53 1.24 -11.25
CA LEU A 32 0.15 2.14 -10.16
C LEU A 32 -0.88 1.45 -9.27
N CYS A 33 -0.51 1.23 -8.02
CA CYS A 33 -1.38 0.74 -6.96
C CYS A 33 -1.91 1.92 -6.15
N MET A 34 -3.21 1.97 -5.93
CA MET A 34 -3.84 3.00 -5.10
C MET A 34 -4.59 2.39 -3.94
N GLN A 35 -4.57 3.10 -2.81
CA GLN A 35 -5.36 2.78 -1.63
C GLN A 35 -6.23 3.98 -1.27
N GLU A 36 -7.29 3.74 -0.53
CA GLU A 36 -8.30 4.72 -0.16
C GLU A 36 -8.88 5.49 -1.36
N THR A 37 -9.27 4.77 -2.40
CA THR A 37 -9.95 5.41 -3.56
C THR A 37 -11.25 6.08 -3.16
N LYS A 38 -11.92 5.59 -2.10
CA LYS A 38 -13.19 6.11 -1.53
C LYS A 38 -14.28 6.28 -2.57
N SER A 39 -14.27 5.42 -3.58
CA SER A 39 -15.19 5.52 -4.71
C SER A 39 -15.58 4.14 -5.22
N HIS A 40 -16.85 3.97 -5.49
CA HIS A 40 -17.33 2.89 -6.35
C HIS A 40 -17.09 3.27 -7.79
N ILE A 41 -16.93 2.29 -8.69
CA ILE A 41 -16.59 2.53 -10.10
C ILE A 41 -17.64 3.40 -10.81
N GLU A 42 -18.92 3.22 -10.48
CA GLU A 42 -20.01 4.03 -11.03
C GLU A 42 -20.01 5.50 -10.58
N GLN A 43 -19.17 5.85 -9.60
CA GLN A 43 -18.99 7.22 -9.14
C GLN A 43 -17.79 7.92 -9.79
N LEU A 44 -17.01 7.17 -10.59
CA LEU A 44 -15.83 7.67 -11.28
C LEU A 44 -16.21 8.14 -12.69
N SER A 45 -15.62 9.23 -13.11
CA SER A 45 -15.75 9.69 -14.49
C SER A 45 -14.96 8.78 -15.45
N LYS A 46 -15.39 8.73 -16.69
CA LYS A 46 -14.81 7.85 -17.71
C LYS A 46 -13.30 8.08 -17.88
N ASP A 47 -12.87 9.31 -17.82
CA ASP A 47 -11.48 9.73 -17.94
C ASP A 47 -10.59 9.19 -16.78
N ILE A 48 -11.14 8.98 -15.57
CA ILE A 48 -10.41 8.31 -14.48
C ILE A 48 -10.30 6.79 -14.74
N VAL A 49 -11.35 6.18 -15.28
CA VAL A 49 -11.42 4.74 -15.50
C VAL A 49 -10.66 4.32 -16.76
N GLU A 50 -10.79 5.09 -17.83
CA GLU A 50 -10.23 4.78 -19.15
C GLU A 50 -9.02 5.68 -19.46
N ILE A 51 -7.89 5.42 -18.82
CA ILE A 51 -6.65 6.16 -19.06
C ILE A 51 -5.91 5.55 -20.26
N PRO A 52 -5.55 6.35 -21.30
CA PRO A 52 -4.80 5.83 -22.43
C PRO A 52 -3.49 5.14 -22.00
N GLY A 53 -3.30 3.91 -22.51
CA GLY A 53 -2.11 3.11 -22.20
C GLY A 53 -2.18 2.32 -20.87
N TYR A 54 -3.28 2.42 -20.13
CA TYR A 54 -3.50 1.64 -18.92
C TYR A 54 -4.82 0.85 -18.98
N THR A 55 -4.79 -0.34 -18.41
CA THR A 55 -6.00 -1.04 -17.99
C THR A 55 -6.17 -0.81 -16.48
N SER A 56 -7.38 -0.46 -16.06
CA SER A 56 -7.66 -0.16 -14.65
C SER A 56 -8.57 -1.21 -14.02
N TYR A 57 -8.30 -1.51 -12.77
CA TYR A 57 -9.04 -2.45 -11.95
C TYR A 57 -9.39 -1.78 -10.63
N PHE A 58 -10.66 -1.83 -10.23
CA PHE A 58 -11.15 -1.21 -9.02
C PHE A 58 -11.80 -2.24 -8.11
N GLU A 59 -11.54 -2.12 -6.82
CA GLU A 59 -12.28 -2.82 -5.78
C GLU A 59 -12.72 -1.81 -4.73
N SER A 60 -14.00 -1.89 -4.34
CA SER A 60 -14.58 -0.97 -3.37
C SER A 60 -15.34 -1.72 -2.29
N GLY A 61 -15.26 -1.22 -1.06
CA GLY A 61 -16.04 -1.77 0.04
C GLY A 61 -17.54 -1.51 -0.13
N ILE A 62 -18.37 -2.26 0.59
CA ILE A 62 -19.84 -2.10 0.60
C ILE A 62 -20.23 -0.67 0.97
N ARG A 63 -19.51 -0.05 1.90
CA ARG A 63 -19.80 1.31 2.36
C ARG A 63 -19.26 2.34 1.38
N LYS A 64 -20.16 3.14 0.79
CA LYS A 64 -19.77 4.24 -0.12
C LYS A 64 -18.89 5.29 0.58
N GLY A 65 -17.86 5.75 -0.15
CA GLY A 65 -16.94 6.78 0.36
C GLY A 65 -15.94 6.30 1.40
N TYR A 66 -15.76 4.99 1.53
CA TYR A 66 -14.88 4.36 2.51
C TYR A 66 -13.97 3.31 1.84
N SER A 67 -12.69 3.26 2.25
CA SER A 67 -11.72 2.28 1.73
C SER A 67 -11.59 2.31 0.19
N GLY A 68 -11.45 1.15 -0.44
CA GLY A 68 -11.28 0.98 -1.88
C GLY A 68 -9.82 0.98 -2.31
N VAL A 69 -9.50 0.08 -3.22
CA VAL A 69 -8.17 -0.01 -3.86
C VAL A 69 -8.32 -0.01 -5.38
N ALA A 70 -7.26 0.38 -6.08
CA ALA A 70 -7.21 0.32 -7.53
C ALA A 70 -5.82 -0.05 -8.03
N ILE A 71 -5.78 -0.71 -9.18
CA ILE A 71 -4.55 -0.95 -9.96
C ILE A 71 -4.76 -0.36 -11.35
N TYR A 72 -3.84 0.48 -11.81
CA TYR A 72 -3.67 0.88 -13.21
C TYR A 72 -2.40 0.22 -13.74
N SER A 73 -2.48 -0.51 -14.82
CA SER A 73 -1.37 -1.28 -15.37
C SER A 73 -1.25 -1.13 -16.87
N LYS A 74 -0.02 -0.91 -17.37
CA LYS A 74 0.28 -0.94 -18.80
C LYS A 74 0.27 -2.37 -19.35
N THR A 75 0.61 -3.34 -18.51
CA THR A 75 0.57 -4.77 -18.84
C THR A 75 -0.67 -5.40 -18.22
N GLN A 76 -1.45 -6.12 -19.01
CA GLN A 76 -2.62 -6.81 -18.51
C GLN A 76 -2.19 -8.03 -17.66
N PRO A 77 -2.63 -8.14 -16.39
CA PRO A 77 -2.40 -9.33 -15.61
C PRO A 77 -3.18 -10.53 -16.16
N LYS A 78 -2.70 -11.71 -15.92
CA LYS A 78 -3.37 -12.99 -16.26
C LYS A 78 -4.71 -13.13 -15.52
N SER A 79 -4.73 -12.69 -14.27
CA SER A 79 -5.94 -12.68 -13.45
C SER A 79 -5.87 -11.60 -12.38
N ILE A 80 -7.05 -11.13 -11.95
CA ILE A 80 -7.25 -10.28 -10.78
C ILE A 80 -8.20 -11.00 -9.82
N GLN A 81 -7.77 -11.14 -8.58
CA GLN A 81 -8.58 -11.58 -7.47
C GLN A 81 -8.82 -10.39 -6.54
N THR A 82 -10.03 -10.28 -5.99
CA THR A 82 -10.36 -9.34 -4.91
C THR A 82 -10.56 -10.12 -3.61
N GLY A 83 -10.07 -9.56 -2.51
CA GLY A 83 -10.11 -10.25 -1.22
C GLY A 83 -9.11 -11.40 -1.10
N PHE A 84 -8.92 -11.89 0.13
CA PHE A 84 -8.13 -13.10 0.41
C PHE A 84 -8.90 -14.39 0.13
N GLN A 85 -10.25 -14.31 0.07
CA GLN A 85 -11.16 -15.46 -0.07
C GLN A 85 -11.00 -16.49 1.07
N ILE A 86 -10.68 -15.99 2.28
CA ILE A 86 -10.57 -16.78 3.50
C ILE A 86 -11.82 -16.61 4.36
N ASP A 87 -12.25 -15.36 4.55
CA ASP A 87 -13.45 -14.97 5.31
C ASP A 87 -13.96 -13.62 4.77
N ASP A 88 -15.24 -13.55 4.49
CA ASP A 88 -15.94 -12.35 4.01
C ASP A 88 -15.67 -11.09 4.85
N ILE A 89 -15.36 -11.26 6.13
CA ILE A 89 -15.10 -10.12 7.02
C ILE A 89 -13.91 -9.28 6.55
N TYR A 90 -12.92 -9.89 5.90
CA TYR A 90 -11.75 -9.19 5.36
C TYR A 90 -12.01 -8.61 3.98
N ASP A 91 -12.92 -9.21 3.22
CA ASP A 91 -13.13 -8.88 1.82
C ASP A 91 -14.19 -7.77 1.62
N ARG A 92 -15.11 -7.59 2.57
CA ARG A 92 -16.21 -6.61 2.49
C ARG A 92 -15.80 -5.14 2.40
N GLU A 93 -14.61 -4.80 2.88
CA GLU A 93 -14.19 -3.40 2.93
C GLU A 93 -13.44 -2.96 1.67
N GLY A 94 -13.28 -3.84 0.65
CA GLY A 94 -12.63 -3.50 -0.62
C GLY A 94 -11.19 -3.04 -0.42
N ARG A 95 -10.39 -3.85 0.30
CA ARG A 95 -9.03 -3.51 0.73
C ARG A 95 -7.95 -4.21 -0.03
N ILE A 96 -8.30 -5.21 -0.85
CA ILE A 96 -7.35 -6.18 -1.36
C ILE A 96 -7.58 -6.40 -2.85
N GLN A 97 -6.53 -6.23 -3.64
CA GLN A 97 -6.45 -6.71 -5.02
C GLN A 97 -5.18 -7.53 -5.19
N ILE A 98 -5.31 -8.68 -5.82
CA ILE A 98 -4.21 -9.61 -6.09
C ILE A 98 -4.16 -9.83 -7.59
N ALA A 99 -3.07 -9.37 -8.22
CA ALA A 99 -2.87 -9.44 -9.66
C ALA A 99 -1.74 -10.43 -9.99
N ASP A 100 -2.05 -11.45 -10.80
CA ASP A 100 -1.07 -12.41 -11.32
C ASP A 100 -0.52 -11.91 -12.66
N TYR A 101 0.77 -11.58 -12.72
CA TYR A 101 1.48 -11.10 -13.91
C TYR A 101 2.36 -12.18 -14.58
N ASN A 102 2.14 -13.47 -14.33
CA ASN A 102 2.98 -14.61 -14.69
C ASN A 102 4.36 -14.63 -14.00
N ASP A 103 5.14 -13.56 -14.11
CA ASP A 103 6.49 -13.46 -13.52
C ASP A 103 6.45 -13.15 -12.03
N PHE A 104 5.36 -12.56 -11.54
CA PHE A 104 5.14 -12.24 -10.13
C PHE A 104 3.65 -12.08 -9.80
N ILE A 105 3.34 -12.22 -8.53
CA ILE A 105 2.04 -11.90 -7.95
C ILE A 105 2.16 -10.55 -7.23
N LEU A 106 1.31 -9.60 -7.57
CA LEU A 106 1.21 -8.29 -6.92
C LEU A 106 0.02 -8.27 -5.97
N VAL A 107 0.26 -7.98 -4.71
CA VAL A 107 -0.77 -7.86 -3.67
C VAL A 107 -0.85 -6.38 -3.25
N ASN A 108 -1.89 -5.69 -3.73
CA ASN A 108 -2.19 -4.30 -3.41
C ASN A 108 -3.16 -4.26 -2.23
N ILE A 109 -2.75 -3.72 -1.08
CA ILE A 109 -3.55 -3.76 0.14
C ILE A 109 -3.65 -2.38 0.80
N TYR A 110 -4.86 -2.05 1.25
CA TYR A 110 -5.13 -1.01 2.24
C TYR A 110 -5.43 -1.65 3.59
N PHE A 111 -4.42 -1.77 4.44
CA PHE A 111 -4.60 -2.39 5.75
C PHE A 111 -5.48 -1.54 6.68
N PRO A 112 -6.27 -2.17 7.56
CA PRO A 112 -7.11 -1.43 8.49
C PRO A 112 -6.32 -0.52 9.42
N ASN A 113 -6.85 0.67 9.70
CA ASN A 113 -6.37 1.52 10.79
C ASN A 113 -6.97 1.03 12.12
N GLY A 114 -6.16 0.88 13.16
CA GLY A 114 -6.56 0.40 14.48
C GLY A 114 -6.92 1.51 15.48
N GLY A 115 -6.78 2.79 15.12
CA GLY A 115 -6.92 3.91 16.04
C GLY A 115 -8.35 4.26 16.49
N SER A 116 -9.37 3.56 15.97
CA SER A 116 -10.78 3.84 16.28
C SER A 116 -11.35 2.93 17.39
N GLY A 117 -10.53 2.42 18.29
CA GLY A 117 -10.93 1.59 19.44
C GLY A 117 -10.50 0.12 19.33
N GLU A 118 -10.74 -0.63 20.42
CA GLU A 118 -10.26 -2.00 20.58
C GLU A 118 -10.78 -2.97 19.50
N ASP A 119 -12.05 -2.85 19.12
CA ASP A 119 -12.64 -3.70 18.07
C ASP A 119 -11.92 -3.50 16.72
N ARG A 120 -11.54 -2.25 16.43
CA ARG A 120 -10.86 -1.92 15.18
C ARG A 120 -9.40 -2.38 15.19
N LEU A 121 -8.73 -2.28 16.34
CA LEU A 121 -7.40 -2.85 16.53
C LEU A 121 -7.43 -4.38 16.41
N SER A 122 -8.37 -5.04 17.08
CA SER A 122 -8.55 -6.49 16.97
C SER A 122 -8.79 -6.93 15.51
N TYR A 123 -9.62 -6.19 14.77
CA TYR A 123 -9.84 -6.45 13.35
C TYR A 123 -8.54 -6.30 12.54
N LYS A 124 -7.75 -5.25 12.79
CA LYS A 124 -6.47 -5.02 12.11
C LYS A 124 -5.50 -6.18 12.35
N LEU A 125 -5.34 -6.63 13.60
CA LEU A 125 -4.45 -7.74 13.92
C LEU A 125 -4.89 -9.05 13.27
N LYS A 126 -6.19 -9.33 13.24
CA LYS A 126 -6.73 -10.49 12.52
C LYS A 126 -6.54 -10.37 11.00
N PHE A 127 -6.67 -9.18 10.43
CA PHE A 127 -6.41 -8.93 9.03
C PHE A 127 -4.94 -9.19 8.66
N TYR A 128 -4.02 -8.85 9.55
CA TYR A 128 -2.61 -9.18 9.41
C TYR A 128 -2.36 -10.69 9.31
N GLU A 129 -2.96 -11.47 10.21
CA GLU A 129 -2.83 -12.93 10.19
C GLU A 129 -3.54 -13.55 8.96
N ALA A 130 -4.63 -12.96 8.48
CA ALA A 130 -5.30 -13.40 7.25
C ALA A 130 -4.40 -13.25 6.01
N LEU A 131 -3.57 -12.20 5.92
CA LEU A 131 -2.57 -12.10 4.85
C LEU A 131 -1.55 -13.24 4.95
N LEU A 132 -1.04 -13.55 6.13
CA LEU A 132 -0.07 -14.65 6.30
C LEU A 132 -0.69 -16.00 5.92
N GLN A 133 -1.92 -16.24 6.34
CA GLN A 133 -2.67 -17.43 5.94
C GLN A 133 -2.88 -17.51 4.41
N TYR A 134 -3.18 -16.38 3.77
CA TYR A 134 -3.27 -16.32 2.30
C TYR A 134 -1.94 -16.69 1.65
N LEU A 135 -0.82 -16.16 2.14
CA LEU A 135 0.52 -16.48 1.63
C LEU A 135 0.82 -17.99 1.75
N GLU A 136 0.50 -18.59 2.89
CA GLU A 136 0.66 -20.03 3.09
C GLU A 136 -0.22 -20.85 2.12
N ASN A 137 -1.48 -20.46 1.92
CA ASN A 137 -2.40 -21.13 1.03
C ASN A 137 -1.93 -21.15 -0.43
N ILE A 138 -1.19 -20.13 -0.88
CA ILE A 138 -0.65 -20.05 -2.24
C ILE A 138 0.76 -20.62 -2.37
N ASP A 139 1.32 -21.20 -1.30
CA ASP A 139 2.71 -21.68 -1.26
C ASP A 139 3.72 -20.61 -1.69
N TYR A 140 3.74 -19.52 -0.92
CA TYR A 140 4.49 -18.30 -1.24
C TYR A 140 5.99 -18.51 -1.41
N THR A 141 6.56 -19.56 -0.82
CA THR A 141 8.01 -19.85 -0.85
C THR A 141 8.54 -20.13 -2.25
N HIS A 142 7.66 -20.59 -3.14
CA HIS A 142 7.98 -20.92 -4.54
C HIS A 142 7.50 -19.85 -5.53
N LYS A 143 7.13 -18.66 -5.05
CA LYS A 143 6.55 -17.60 -5.88
C LYS A 143 7.30 -16.27 -5.74
N ASN A 144 7.32 -15.54 -6.83
CA ASN A 144 7.72 -14.14 -6.84
C ASN A 144 6.52 -13.31 -6.37
N ILE A 145 6.62 -12.71 -5.19
CA ILE A 145 5.52 -11.94 -4.61
C ILE A 145 5.97 -10.53 -4.29
N ILE A 146 5.14 -9.57 -4.65
CA ILE A 146 5.26 -8.15 -4.28
C ILE A 146 4.03 -7.80 -3.45
N ILE A 147 4.23 -7.38 -2.21
CA ILE A 147 3.17 -6.85 -1.36
C ILE A 147 3.37 -5.34 -1.26
N THR A 148 2.32 -4.57 -1.52
CA THR A 148 2.40 -3.11 -1.44
C THR A 148 1.14 -2.49 -0.88
N GLY A 149 1.27 -1.29 -0.37
CA GLY A 149 0.18 -0.45 0.07
C GLY A 149 0.41 0.22 1.40
N ASP A 150 -0.65 0.79 1.94
CA ASP A 150 -0.69 1.42 3.24
C ASP A 150 -0.92 0.36 4.33
N VAL A 151 0.14 0.04 5.07
CA VAL A 151 0.12 -0.94 6.17
C VAL A 151 -0.47 -0.36 7.46
N ASN A 152 -0.63 0.97 7.51
CA ASN A 152 -1.08 1.68 8.70
C ASN A 152 -0.19 1.42 9.94
N THR A 153 1.09 1.05 9.73
CA THR A 153 2.04 0.77 10.82
C THR A 153 3.45 1.13 10.43
N ALA A 154 4.13 1.89 11.28
CA ALA A 154 5.56 2.12 11.22
C ALA A 154 6.30 0.95 11.88
N HIS A 155 7.32 0.39 11.22
CA HIS A 155 7.98 -0.84 11.66
C HIS A 155 8.91 -0.59 12.84
N THR A 156 9.83 0.34 12.69
CA THR A 156 10.89 0.61 13.65
C THR A 156 10.91 2.08 14.08
N GLU A 157 11.73 2.43 15.06
CA GLU A 157 11.82 3.80 15.58
C GLU A 157 12.28 4.83 14.53
N ILE A 158 13.00 4.40 13.49
CA ILE A 158 13.41 5.30 12.39
C ILE A 158 12.27 5.57 11.38
N ASP A 159 11.17 4.84 11.49
CA ASP A 159 10.03 4.92 10.57
C ASP A 159 8.97 5.92 11.01
N LEU A 160 9.15 6.60 12.12
CA LEU A 160 8.25 7.66 12.55
C LEU A 160 8.97 8.73 13.35
N ALA A 161 8.41 9.94 13.30
CA ALA A 161 8.80 11.00 14.22
C ALA A 161 8.29 10.69 15.64
N ARG A 162 9.10 11.03 16.65
CA ARG A 162 8.74 10.91 18.07
C ARG A 162 8.34 9.49 18.50
N PRO A 163 9.19 8.48 18.27
CA PRO A 163 8.82 7.08 18.56
C PRO A 163 8.47 6.85 20.02
N LYS A 164 9.16 7.51 20.97
CA LYS A 164 8.89 7.35 22.41
C LYS A 164 7.49 7.80 22.82
N GLU A 165 6.96 8.85 22.19
CA GLU A 165 5.63 9.39 22.47
C GLU A 165 4.52 8.51 21.88
N ASN A 166 4.83 7.74 20.82
CA ASN A 166 3.86 6.96 20.04
C ASN A 166 3.82 5.46 20.37
N GLN A 167 4.59 4.97 21.35
CA GLN A 167 4.64 3.53 21.69
C GLN A 167 3.29 2.90 22.10
N LYS A 168 2.32 3.72 22.49
CA LYS A 168 0.95 3.30 22.86
C LYS A 168 -0.10 3.76 21.85
N VAL A 169 0.32 4.19 20.67
CA VAL A 169 -0.57 4.68 19.60
C VAL A 169 -0.66 3.60 18.53
N SER A 170 -1.88 3.26 18.09
CA SER A 170 -2.08 2.33 16.96
C SER A 170 -1.36 2.86 15.71
N GLY A 171 -0.69 1.96 15.02
CA GLY A 171 0.30 2.24 14.00
C GLY A 171 1.74 2.14 14.49
N PHE A 172 1.96 2.03 15.83
CA PHE A 172 3.27 1.77 16.40
C PHE A 172 3.23 0.92 17.68
N LEU A 173 2.12 0.21 17.92
CA LEU A 173 1.99 -0.70 19.04
C LEU A 173 2.98 -1.88 18.90
N PRO A 174 3.48 -2.45 20.01
CA PRO A 174 4.39 -3.60 19.96
C PRO A 174 3.86 -4.77 19.14
N GLU A 175 2.58 -5.12 19.26
CA GLU A 175 1.93 -6.20 18.50
C GLU A 175 1.83 -5.92 17.01
N GLU A 176 1.60 -4.67 16.60
CA GLU A 176 1.57 -4.27 15.18
C GLU A 176 2.98 -4.37 14.57
N ARG A 177 4.00 -3.94 15.31
CA ARG A 177 5.40 -4.02 14.89
C ARG A 177 5.90 -5.46 14.84
N ALA A 178 5.51 -6.28 15.83
CA ALA A 178 5.87 -7.70 15.89
C ALA A 178 5.33 -8.47 14.66
N TRP A 179 4.19 -8.06 14.10
CA TRP A 179 3.72 -8.63 12.86
C TRP A 179 4.62 -8.28 11.66
N LEU A 180 5.12 -7.05 11.57
CA LEU A 180 6.11 -6.68 10.54
C LEU A 180 7.44 -7.43 10.72
N ASP A 181 7.87 -7.66 11.97
CA ASP A 181 9.00 -8.56 12.25
C ASP A 181 8.71 -9.99 11.75
N LYS A 182 7.49 -10.50 11.99
CA LYS A 182 7.06 -11.82 11.51
C LYS A 182 7.10 -11.89 9.99
N LEU A 183 6.56 -10.89 9.28
CA LEU A 183 6.57 -10.82 7.81
C LEU A 183 8.00 -10.81 7.25
N THR A 184 8.91 -10.04 7.88
CA THR A 184 10.27 -9.85 7.36
C THR A 184 11.28 -10.90 7.82
N GLN A 185 11.09 -11.52 9.00
CA GLN A 185 12.07 -12.45 9.58
C GLN A 185 11.63 -13.92 9.50
N GLN A 186 10.31 -14.19 9.52
CA GLN A 186 9.79 -15.57 9.46
C GLN A 186 9.26 -15.93 8.07
N TYR A 187 8.64 -14.95 7.38
CA TYR A 187 8.16 -15.13 6.01
C TYR A 187 9.17 -14.64 4.96
N ASP A 188 10.33 -14.13 5.39
CA ASP A 188 11.46 -13.71 4.57
C ASP A 188 11.12 -12.65 3.51
N PHE A 189 10.11 -11.80 3.76
CA PHE A 189 9.85 -10.64 2.91
C PHE A 189 10.83 -9.51 3.19
N ILE A 190 11.27 -8.85 2.14
CA ILE A 190 12.26 -7.77 2.19
C ILE A 190 11.53 -6.43 2.08
N ASP A 191 11.73 -5.54 3.06
CA ASP A 191 11.39 -4.13 2.95
C ASP A 191 12.34 -3.47 1.94
N THR A 192 11.83 -3.16 0.76
CA THR A 192 12.65 -2.73 -0.37
C THR A 192 13.35 -1.39 -0.14
N LEU A 193 12.71 -0.45 0.56
CA LEU A 193 13.36 0.83 0.90
C LEU A 193 14.60 0.60 1.75
N ARG A 194 14.53 -0.33 2.71
CA ARG A 194 15.63 -0.63 3.65
C ARG A 194 16.79 -1.41 3.02
N MET A 195 16.65 -1.84 1.76
CA MET A 195 17.79 -2.31 0.96
C MET A 195 18.73 -1.17 0.55
N PHE A 196 18.19 0.04 0.36
CA PHE A 196 18.95 1.18 -0.21
C PHE A 196 19.30 2.24 0.83
N THR A 197 18.54 2.35 1.89
CA THR A 197 18.79 3.34 2.93
C THR A 197 18.42 2.85 4.32
N LYS A 198 19.24 3.22 5.30
CA LYS A 198 18.95 3.03 6.74
C LYS A 198 18.69 4.36 7.44
N GLU A 199 18.54 5.43 6.68
CA GLU A 199 18.28 6.76 7.22
C GLU A 199 16.86 6.85 7.79
N GLY A 200 16.70 7.62 8.85
CA GLY A 200 15.41 8.04 9.39
C GLY A 200 14.81 9.21 8.64
N GLU A 201 13.71 9.75 9.15
CA GLU A 201 13.03 10.94 8.62
C GLU A 201 12.51 10.80 7.18
N LEU A 202 12.44 9.58 6.68
CA LEU A 202 11.85 9.21 5.40
C LEU A 202 10.43 8.73 5.64
N TYR A 203 9.47 9.64 5.59
CA TYR A 203 8.07 9.35 5.91
C TYR A 203 7.20 9.34 4.66
N THR A 204 6.04 8.66 4.79
CA THR A 204 5.06 8.56 3.71
C THR A 204 3.72 9.20 4.07
N TRP A 205 3.45 9.43 5.35
CA TRP A 205 2.21 10.01 5.87
C TRP A 205 2.47 11.10 6.91
N TRP A 206 1.60 12.14 6.89
CA TRP A 206 1.62 13.26 7.83
C TRP A 206 0.20 13.70 8.19
N ASP A 207 -0.04 13.96 9.47
CA ASP A 207 -1.34 14.49 9.91
C ASP A 207 -1.61 15.89 9.31
N MET A 208 -2.65 15.95 8.47
CA MET A 208 -3.05 17.22 7.82
C MET A 208 -3.61 18.25 8.79
N LYS A 209 -4.29 17.81 9.86
CA LYS A 209 -4.93 18.75 10.81
C LYS A 209 -3.90 19.63 11.50
N THR A 210 -2.75 19.07 11.83
CA THR A 210 -1.65 19.77 12.49
C THR A 210 -0.61 20.34 11.51
N ARG A 211 -0.82 20.19 10.20
CA ARG A 211 0.13 20.56 9.15
C ARG A 211 1.52 19.95 9.41
N ALA A 212 1.52 18.69 9.82
CA ALA A 212 2.71 17.98 10.29
C ALA A 212 3.78 17.83 9.19
N ARG A 213 3.39 17.83 7.91
CA ARG A 213 4.30 17.73 6.76
C ARG A 213 5.27 18.91 6.66
N ASP A 214 4.82 20.13 6.99
CA ASP A 214 5.67 21.34 6.96
C ASP A 214 6.87 21.26 7.92
N ARG A 215 6.78 20.37 8.92
CA ARG A 215 7.81 20.15 9.96
C ARG A 215 8.43 18.76 9.88
N ASN A 216 8.07 17.98 8.86
CA ASN A 216 8.42 16.58 8.68
C ASN A 216 8.16 15.72 9.93
N VAL A 217 7.02 15.94 10.62
CA VAL A 217 6.58 15.10 11.74
C VAL A 217 5.66 14.02 11.18
N GLY A 218 6.24 13.01 10.60
CA GLY A 218 5.54 11.99 9.81
C GLY A 218 5.79 10.57 10.25
N TRP A 219 5.19 9.64 9.51
CA TRP A 219 5.29 8.20 9.69
C TRP A 219 5.52 7.55 8.33
N ARG A 220 6.36 6.52 8.27
CA ARG A 220 6.48 5.64 7.11
C ARG A 220 5.57 4.44 7.32
N ILE A 221 4.45 4.43 6.66
CA ILE A 221 3.41 3.41 6.78
C ILE A 221 3.00 2.78 5.45
N ASP A 222 3.55 3.29 4.35
CA ASP A 222 3.40 2.74 3.01
C ASP A 222 4.67 2.01 2.59
N TYR A 223 4.53 0.81 2.02
CA TYR A 223 5.65 -0.09 1.77
C TYR A 223 5.56 -0.79 0.42
N PHE A 224 6.72 -1.24 -0.05
CA PHE A 224 6.89 -2.37 -0.94
C PHE A 224 7.69 -3.45 -0.20
N PHE A 225 7.10 -4.63 -0.07
CA PHE A 225 7.80 -5.84 0.34
C PHE A 225 7.91 -6.79 -0.83
N VAL A 226 9.05 -7.45 -0.98
CA VAL A 226 9.25 -8.47 -2.02
C VAL A 226 9.73 -9.79 -1.40
N SER A 227 9.33 -10.92 -2.01
CA SER A 227 9.87 -12.23 -1.65
C SER A 227 11.38 -12.30 -1.94
N GLN A 228 12.11 -13.18 -1.26
CA GLN A 228 13.56 -13.37 -1.44
C GLN A 228 13.95 -13.66 -2.89
N SER A 229 13.10 -14.37 -3.63
CA SER A 229 13.32 -14.68 -5.05
C SER A 229 13.41 -13.44 -5.95
N LEU A 230 12.85 -12.32 -5.53
CA LEU A 230 12.92 -11.04 -6.26
C LEU A 230 14.06 -10.12 -5.80
N LYS A 231 14.78 -10.47 -4.75
CA LYS A 231 15.81 -9.61 -4.13
C LYS A 231 16.79 -9.01 -5.16
N ASP A 232 17.39 -9.86 -5.98
CA ASP A 232 18.42 -9.44 -6.94
C ASP A 232 17.83 -8.71 -8.16
N LYS A 233 16.50 -8.76 -8.31
CA LYS A 233 15.75 -8.02 -9.33
C LYS A 233 15.42 -6.60 -8.91
N VAL A 234 15.48 -6.28 -7.63
CA VAL A 234 15.22 -4.92 -7.12
C VAL A 234 16.39 -4.02 -7.49
N LYS A 235 16.11 -2.98 -8.28
CA LYS A 235 17.13 -2.01 -8.73
C LYS A 235 17.12 -0.74 -7.91
N ASN A 236 15.93 -0.31 -7.47
CA ASN A 236 15.79 0.89 -6.65
C ASN A 236 14.48 0.88 -5.88
N ALA A 237 14.45 1.55 -4.74
CA ALA A 237 13.24 1.85 -3.98
C ALA A 237 13.37 3.19 -3.28
N TYR A 238 12.36 4.06 -3.40
CA TYR A 238 12.40 5.41 -2.86
C TYR A 238 11.00 5.98 -2.62
N ILE A 239 10.95 7.12 -1.96
CA ILE A 239 9.73 7.84 -1.59
C ILE A 239 9.68 9.15 -2.37
N LEU A 240 8.51 9.48 -2.96
CA LEU A 240 8.28 10.74 -3.68
C LEU A 240 7.74 11.81 -2.72
N THR A 241 8.59 12.27 -1.82
CA THR A 241 8.20 13.21 -0.75
C THR A 241 7.72 14.56 -1.28
N GLU A 242 8.05 14.92 -2.52
CA GLU A 242 7.61 16.15 -3.19
C GLU A 242 6.21 16.05 -3.82
N VAL A 243 5.60 14.86 -3.84
CA VAL A 243 4.25 14.69 -4.38
C VAL A 243 3.21 15.04 -3.33
N TYR A 244 2.33 15.97 -3.68
CA TYR A 244 1.22 16.43 -2.87
C TYR A 244 -0.11 15.99 -3.46
N GLY A 245 -1.19 16.17 -2.72
CA GLY A 245 -2.56 15.83 -3.16
C GLY A 245 -3.30 14.95 -2.16
N SER A 246 -2.55 14.15 -1.41
CA SER A 246 -3.00 13.32 -0.29
C SER A 246 -2.21 13.69 0.98
N ASP A 247 -2.63 13.18 2.13
CA ASP A 247 -1.84 13.15 3.36
C ASP A 247 -0.72 12.09 3.33
N HIS A 248 -0.76 11.20 2.33
CA HIS A 248 0.36 10.33 1.98
C HIS A 248 1.11 10.85 0.75
N CYS A 249 2.36 10.45 0.60
CA CYS A 249 3.11 10.55 -0.63
C CYS A 249 3.40 9.15 -1.21
N PRO A 250 3.65 9.03 -2.54
CA PRO A 250 3.87 7.74 -3.17
C PRO A 250 5.19 7.10 -2.77
N VAL A 251 5.21 5.77 -2.76
CA VAL A 251 6.41 4.94 -2.70
C VAL A 251 6.65 4.27 -4.05
N VAL A 252 7.91 4.09 -4.43
CA VAL A 252 8.35 3.56 -5.73
C VAL A 252 9.20 2.34 -5.56
N LEU A 253 8.99 1.35 -6.42
CA LEU A 253 9.82 0.17 -6.59
C LEU A 253 10.21 0.04 -8.07
N GLU A 254 11.51 -0.09 -8.35
CA GLU A 254 12.03 -0.37 -9.68
C GLU A 254 12.63 -1.78 -9.73
N LEU A 255 12.15 -2.58 -10.67
CA LEU A 255 12.53 -3.98 -10.87
C LEU A 255 13.07 -4.23 -12.27
N GLU A 256 14.00 -5.17 -12.37
CA GLU A 256 14.46 -5.75 -13.64
C GLU A 256 13.83 -7.13 -13.83
N ILE A 257 12.64 -7.14 -14.41
CA ILE A 257 11.86 -8.32 -14.80
C ILE A 257 11.18 -8.05 -16.14
#